data_41add4586fd5e30efa2ec7367253112d
#
_entry.id   41add4586fd5e30efa2ec7367253112d
#
_cell.length_a   1.000
_cell.length_b   1.000
_cell.length_c   1.000
_cell.angle_alpha   90.00
_cell.angle_beta   90.00
_cell.angle_gamma   90.00
#
_symmetry.space_group_name_H-M   'P 1'
#
loop_
_entity.id
_entity.type
_entity.pdbx_description
1 polymer ?
#
loop_
_entity_poly.entity_id
_entity_poly.type
_entity_poly.pdbx_seq_one_letter_code
_entity_poly.pdbx_strand_id
1 'polypeptide(L)'
;MAVIMLALINSYYFLIVPLRALSQKKKYLKNEEIQSFLRNEGYSYRIRIIKGKIENAFATGVFPFTKTILIGEPLCEKMTDNELKGVVFHEIGHLKLGHLYKMFFLNMVSSIIFVYIYSFSENIIESQHYRDTIMEPVIVALVGGIYGVIAFILIPYFFQRRLEYQADAFAVRKVGAEQYVQTLEKLNEITENKMMKGSVTHPSLKDRIKNAYNTR
;
A
#
# COMPACT_ATOMS: atom_id res chain seq x y z
N MET A 1 16.63 12.57 -18.63
CA MET A 1 17.07 12.43 -17.22
C MET A 1 15.91 12.16 -16.28
N ALA A 2 14.81 12.89 -16.32
CA ALA A 2 13.62 12.68 -15.45
C ALA A 2 13.02 11.27 -15.52
N VAL A 3 12.89 10.67 -16.71
CA VAL A 3 12.37 9.30 -16.89
C VAL A 3 13.20 8.28 -16.11
N ILE A 4 14.52 8.39 -16.20
CA ILE A 4 15.45 7.48 -15.52
C ILE A 4 15.30 7.62 -14.01
N MET A 5 15.21 8.86 -13.51
CA MET A 5 15.00 9.13 -12.08
C MET A 5 13.68 8.56 -11.55
N LEU A 6 12.58 8.75 -12.28
CA LEU A 6 11.27 8.19 -11.90
C LEU A 6 11.27 6.65 -11.96
N ALA A 7 11.91 6.06 -12.96
CA ALA A 7 12.09 4.60 -13.04
C ALA A 7 12.92 4.07 -11.87
N LEU A 8 13.98 4.77 -11.47
CA LEU A 8 14.81 4.42 -10.31
C LEU A 8 14.04 4.51 -8.99
N ILE A 9 13.25 5.56 -8.80
CA ILE A 9 12.41 5.73 -7.60
C ILE A 9 11.38 4.59 -7.52
N ASN A 10 10.67 4.30 -8.61
CA ASN A 10 9.72 3.19 -8.65
C ASN A 10 10.41 1.84 -8.38
N SER A 11 11.57 1.60 -9.01
CA SER A 11 12.35 0.39 -8.78
C SER A 11 12.81 0.26 -7.33
N TYR A 12 13.22 1.36 -6.70
CA TYR A 12 13.60 1.37 -5.30
C TYR A 12 12.45 0.90 -4.40
N TYR A 13 11.28 1.51 -4.52
CA TYR A 13 10.13 1.16 -3.66
C TYR A 13 9.59 -0.24 -3.91
N PHE A 14 9.48 -0.68 -5.15
CA PHE A 14 8.84 -1.95 -5.49
C PHE A 14 9.78 -3.15 -5.54
N LEU A 15 11.08 -2.95 -5.70
CA LEU A 15 12.08 -4.02 -5.77
C LEU A 15 13.04 -3.98 -4.59
N ILE A 16 13.69 -2.86 -4.33
CA ILE A 16 14.78 -2.77 -3.34
C ILE A 16 14.25 -2.82 -1.91
N VAL A 17 13.17 -2.10 -1.60
CA VAL A 17 12.56 -2.13 -0.26
C VAL A 17 12.10 -3.54 0.12
N PRO A 18 11.37 -4.30 -0.72
CA PRO A 18 11.05 -5.69 -0.45
C PRO A 18 12.27 -6.60 -0.30
N LEU A 19 13.29 -6.45 -1.14
CA LEU A 19 14.52 -7.24 -1.05
C LEU A 19 15.28 -6.95 0.27
N ARG A 20 15.38 -5.69 0.66
CA ARG A 20 15.93 -5.31 1.98
C ARG A 20 15.10 -5.89 3.12
N ALA A 21 13.77 -5.84 2.99
CA ALA A 21 12.87 -6.47 3.95
C ALA A 21 13.11 -7.98 4.07
N LEU A 22 13.49 -8.68 3.00
CA LEU A 22 13.83 -10.09 3.01
C LEU A 22 15.24 -10.37 3.60
N SER A 23 16.21 -9.48 3.39
CA SER A 23 17.59 -9.66 3.82
C SER A 23 17.82 -9.47 5.31
N GLN A 24 16.96 -8.70 6.00
CA GLN A 24 17.10 -8.49 7.44
C GLN A 24 16.81 -9.77 8.23
N LYS A 25 17.62 -10.07 9.25
CA LYS A 25 17.37 -11.16 10.20
C LYS A 25 16.08 -10.88 10.99
N LYS A 26 15.00 -11.51 10.59
CA LYS A 26 13.67 -11.36 11.20
C LYS A 26 13.25 -12.68 11.82
N LYS A 27 12.56 -12.59 12.94
CA LYS A 27 11.96 -13.74 13.60
C LYS A 27 10.76 -14.21 12.75
N TYR A 28 10.65 -15.49 12.46
CA TYR A 28 9.44 -16.05 11.86
C TYR A 28 8.32 -16.08 12.92
N LEU A 29 7.11 -15.83 12.47
CA LEU A 29 5.94 -16.06 13.33
C LEU A 29 5.83 -17.57 13.57
N LYS A 30 6.01 -17.98 14.81
CA LYS A 30 5.88 -19.36 15.27
C LYS A 30 4.48 -19.64 15.85
N ASN A 31 3.45 -19.00 15.32
CA ASN A 31 2.09 -19.29 15.71
C ASN A 31 1.59 -20.45 14.84
N GLU A 32 1.59 -21.66 15.40
CA GLU A 32 1.21 -22.89 14.69
C GLU A 32 -0.27 -22.89 14.29
N GLU A 33 -1.13 -22.26 15.08
CA GLU A 33 -2.55 -22.15 14.77
C GLU A 33 -2.77 -21.34 13.50
N ILE A 34 -2.19 -20.13 13.39
CA ILE A 34 -2.29 -19.31 12.20
C ILE A 34 -1.66 -20.01 11.00
N GLN A 35 -0.50 -20.65 11.19
CA GLN A 35 0.18 -21.34 10.08
C GLN A 35 -0.58 -22.57 9.60
N SER A 36 -1.16 -23.36 10.51
CA SER A 36 -1.97 -24.52 10.13
C SER A 36 -3.25 -24.08 9.42
N PHE A 37 -3.90 -23.04 9.94
CA PHE A 37 -5.07 -22.45 9.30
C PHE A 37 -4.76 -21.96 7.89
N LEU A 38 -3.66 -21.24 7.69
CA LEU A 38 -3.25 -20.79 6.36
C LEU A 38 -2.94 -21.94 5.41
N ARG A 39 -2.26 -22.99 5.89
CA ARG A 39 -1.98 -24.18 5.07
C ARG A 39 -3.26 -24.88 4.65
N ASN A 40 -4.22 -25.03 5.55
CA ASN A 40 -5.54 -25.62 5.25
C ASN A 40 -6.31 -24.81 4.21
N GLU A 41 -6.14 -23.49 4.21
CA GLU A 41 -6.69 -22.58 3.20
C GLU A 41 -5.87 -22.51 1.89
N GLY A 42 -4.79 -23.30 1.78
CA GLY A 42 -3.93 -23.34 0.59
C GLY A 42 -2.97 -22.17 0.43
N TYR A 43 -2.64 -21.45 1.50
CA TYR A 43 -1.70 -20.35 1.48
C TYR A 43 -0.32 -20.75 2.01
N SER A 44 0.73 -20.49 1.24
CA SER A 44 2.13 -20.75 1.60
C SER A 44 2.99 -19.50 1.74
N TYR A 45 2.36 -18.36 2.08
CA TYR A 45 3.09 -17.11 2.25
C TYR A 45 3.98 -17.12 3.50
N ARG A 46 5.16 -16.49 3.37
CA ARG A 46 6.07 -16.31 4.50
C ARG A 46 5.54 -15.20 5.40
N ILE A 47 5.42 -15.48 6.70
CA ILE A 47 5.06 -14.48 7.70
C ILE A 47 6.28 -14.23 8.57
N ARG A 48 6.65 -12.97 8.75
CA ARG A 48 7.80 -12.56 9.54
C ARG A 48 7.43 -11.45 10.51
N ILE A 49 7.96 -11.52 11.73
CA ILE A 49 7.80 -10.49 12.74
C ILE A 49 8.92 -9.46 12.59
N ILE A 50 8.56 -8.20 12.55
CA ILE A 50 9.49 -7.07 12.63
C ILE A 50 9.60 -6.67 14.10
N LYS A 51 10.80 -6.76 14.66
CA LYS A 51 11.07 -6.29 16.00
C LYS A 51 10.99 -4.77 16.09
N GLY A 52 10.51 -4.27 17.23
CA GLY A 52 10.45 -2.85 17.53
C GLY A 52 9.03 -2.30 17.64
N LYS A 53 8.88 -0.99 17.57
CA LYS A 53 7.63 -0.28 17.86
C LYS A 53 6.70 -0.12 16.64
N ILE A 54 6.79 -0.99 15.64
CA ILE A 54 5.95 -0.91 14.43
C ILE A 54 4.59 -1.53 14.74
N GLU A 55 3.57 -0.69 14.90
CA GLU A 55 2.18 -1.08 15.18
C GLU A 55 1.39 -1.28 13.87
N ASN A 56 1.96 -2.03 12.92
CA ASN A 56 1.34 -2.26 11.62
C ASN A 56 1.75 -3.62 11.04
N ALA A 57 1.04 -4.05 9.99
CA ALA A 57 1.43 -5.16 9.14
C ALA A 57 1.58 -4.70 7.69
N PHE A 58 2.31 -5.44 6.88
CA PHE A 58 2.58 -5.08 5.48
C PHE A 58 2.70 -6.32 4.60
N ALA A 59 1.98 -6.33 3.49
CA ALA A 59 2.26 -7.21 2.38
C ALA A 59 3.42 -6.66 1.54
N THR A 60 4.39 -7.48 1.19
CA THR A 60 5.52 -7.08 0.36
C THR A 60 5.91 -8.17 -0.63
N GLY A 61 6.63 -7.78 -1.68
CA GLY A 61 7.11 -8.68 -2.71
C GLY A 61 6.22 -8.75 -3.94
N VAL A 62 6.75 -8.29 -5.08
CA VAL A 62 6.06 -8.31 -6.37
C VAL A 62 6.14 -9.72 -6.98
N PHE A 63 7.32 -10.34 -6.95
CA PHE A 63 7.50 -11.68 -7.51
C PHE A 63 6.98 -12.78 -6.59
N PRO A 64 6.48 -13.91 -7.11
CA PRO A 64 5.90 -14.99 -6.31
C PRO A 64 6.82 -15.48 -5.16
N PHE A 65 8.12 -15.60 -5.43
CA PHE A 65 9.11 -16.05 -4.44
C PHE A 65 9.52 -14.98 -3.41
N THR A 66 9.16 -13.71 -3.65
CA THR A 66 9.43 -12.59 -2.72
C THR A 66 8.23 -12.25 -1.83
N LYS A 67 7.03 -12.76 -2.14
CA LYS A 67 5.81 -12.47 -1.41
C LYS A 67 5.94 -12.84 0.07
N THR A 68 5.83 -11.86 0.93
CA THR A 68 6.01 -12.00 2.38
C THR A 68 5.06 -11.06 3.11
N ILE A 69 4.50 -11.51 4.21
CA ILE A 69 3.74 -10.70 5.14
C ILE A 69 4.67 -10.34 6.29
N LEU A 70 4.75 -9.08 6.61
CA LEU A 70 5.53 -8.54 7.71
C LEU A 70 4.56 -8.04 8.77
N ILE A 71 4.72 -8.48 10.01
CA ILE A 71 3.85 -8.10 11.14
C ILE A 71 4.73 -7.48 12.21
N GLY A 72 4.36 -6.30 12.69
CA GLY A 72 5.05 -5.65 13.80
C GLY A 72 4.87 -6.44 15.10
N GLU A 73 5.94 -6.52 15.89
CA GLU A 73 5.96 -7.24 17.17
C GLU A 73 4.83 -6.82 18.12
N PRO A 74 4.47 -5.50 18.26
CA PRO A 74 3.35 -5.09 19.11
C PRO A 74 2.00 -5.70 18.72
N LEU A 75 1.74 -6.00 17.45
CA LEU A 75 0.51 -6.68 17.04
C LEU A 75 0.49 -8.12 17.54
N CYS A 76 1.61 -8.82 17.47
CA CYS A 76 1.73 -10.20 17.96
C CYS A 76 1.60 -10.30 19.49
N GLU A 77 1.93 -9.24 20.23
CA GLU A 77 1.88 -9.21 21.69
C GLU A 77 0.51 -8.78 22.23
N LYS A 78 -0.18 -7.89 21.52
CA LYS A 78 -1.41 -7.24 21.99
C LYS A 78 -2.69 -7.81 21.38
N MET A 79 -2.60 -8.59 20.29
CA MET A 79 -3.75 -9.18 19.61
C MET A 79 -3.91 -10.65 19.96
N THR A 80 -5.15 -11.09 20.06
CA THR A 80 -5.49 -12.52 20.08
C THR A 80 -5.21 -13.18 18.73
N ASP A 81 -5.13 -14.51 18.70
CA ASP A 81 -4.91 -15.25 17.45
C ASP A 81 -6.01 -14.98 16.40
N ASN A 82 -7.25 -14.82 16.84
CA ASN A 82 -8.36 -14.51 15.95
C ASN A 82 -8.24 -13.09 15.34
N GLU A 83 -7.89 -12.09 16.12
CA GLU A 83 -7.63 -10.74 15.64
C GLU A 83 -6.42 -10.72 14.70
N LEU A 84 -5.36 -11.45 15.02
CA LEU A 84 -4.17 -11.56 14.19
C LEU A 84 -4.46 -12.28 12.86
N LYS A 85 -5.35 -13.28 12.84
CA LYS A 85 -5.87 -13.90 11.61
C LYS A 85 -6.54 -12.86 10.70
N GLY A 86 -7.35 -11.96 11.26
CA GLY A 86 -7.98 -10.87 10.50
C GLY A 86 -6.96 -9.98 9.81
N VAL A 87 -5.91 -9.56 10.52
CA VAL A 87 -4.79 -8.79 9.94
C VAL A 87 -4.08 -9.58 8.84
N VAL A 88 -3.73 -10.83 9.10
CA VAL A 88 -3.03 -11.68 8.12
C VAL A 88 -3.84 -11.87 6.85
N PHE A 89 -5.17 -12.08 6.94
CA PHE A 89 -6.01 -12.22 5.75
C PHE A 89 -6.19 -10.91 4.99
N HIS A 90 -6.18 -9.77 5.66
CA HIS A 90 -6.12 -8.49 4.98
C HIS A 90 -4.84 -8.37 4.12
N GLU A 91 -3.69 -8.69 4.67
CA GLU A 91 -2.41 -8.68 3.94
C GLU A 91 -2.36 -9.72 2.81
N ILE A 92 -2.95 -10.91 3.03
CA ILE A 92 -3.12 -11.91 1.96
C ILE A 92 -4.01 -11.34 0.84
N GLY A 93 -5.05 -10.59 1.18
CA GLY A 93 -5.89 -9.88 0.22
C GLY A 93 -5.06 -9.02 -0.73
N HIS A 94 -4.13 -8.21 -0.21
CA HIS A 94 -3.22 -7.42 -1.03
C HIS A 94 -2.36 -8.26 -1.96
N LEU A 95 -1.80 -9.38 -1.47
CA LEU A 95 -0.97 -10.28 -2.28
C LEU A 95 -1.78 -11.04 -3.34
N LYS A 96 -2.97 -11.53 -2.97
CA LYS A 96 -3.81 -12.38 -3.83
C LYS A 96 -4.48 -11.59 -4.93
N LEU A 97 -4.98 -10.39 -4.61
CA LEU A 97 -5.65 -9.50 -5.55
C LEU A 97 -4.66 -8.66 -6.40
N GLY A 98 -3.36 -8.84 -6.19
CA GLY A 98 -2.32 -8.19 -7.00
C GLY A 98 -2.24 -6.68 -6.79
N HIS A 99 -2.56 -6.17 -5.58
CA HIS A 99 -2.59 -4.75 -5.30
C HIS A 99 -1.23 -4.06 -5.50
N LEU A 100 -0.14 -4.75 -5.15
CA LEU A 100 1.23 -4.26 -5.38
C LEU A 100 1.52 -4.05 -6.88
N TYR A 101 1.08 -4.99 -7.74
CA TYR A 101 1.21 -4.83 -9.20
C TYR A 101 0.37 -3.66 -9.72
N LYS A 102 -0.88 -3.54 -9.25
CA LYS A 102 -1.77 -2.45 -9.67
C LYS A 102 -1.17 -1.10 -9.33
N MET A 103 -0.61 -0.94 -8.12
CA MET A 103 0.06 0.28 -7.71
C MET A 103 1.35 0.54 -8.49
N PHE A 104 2.14 -0.49 -8.76
CA PHE A 104 3.33 -0.38 -9.60
C PHE A 104 2.99 0.12 -11.00
N PHE A 105 2.01 -0.50 -11.67
CA PHE A 105 1.56 -0.06 -12.99
C PHE A 105 0.99 1.35 -12.99
N LEU A 106 0.19 1.70 -11.98
CA LEU A 106 -0.35 3.05 -11.84
C LEU A 106 0.78 4.08 -11.78
N ASN A 107 1.79 3.85 -10.94
CA ASN A 107 2.93 4.76 -10.83
C ASN A 107 3.75 4.83 -12.13
N MET A 108 3.95 3.71 -12.83
CA MET A 108 4.65 3.69 -14.11
C MET A 108 3.91 4.51 -15.17
N VAL A 109 2.61 4.29 -15.33
CA VAL A 109 1.78 5.02 -16.30
C VAL A 109 1.78 6.52 -15.96
N SER A 110 1.58 6.88 -14.68
CA SER A 110 1.65 8.27 -14.23
C SER A 110 3.00 8.92 -14.55
N SER A 111 4.09 8.17 -14.36
CA SER A 111 5.45 8.66 -14.67
C SER A 111 5.66 8.91 -16.17
N ILE A 112 5.16 8.00 -17.03
CA ILE A 112 5.25 8.15 -18.48
C ILE A 112 4.44 9.38 -18.95
N ILE A 113 3.22 9.53 -18.44
CA ILE A 113 2.37 10.68 -18.77
C ILE A 113 3.03 11.99 -18.28
N PHE A 114 3.64 11.97 -17.09
CA PHE A 114 4.36 13.14 -16.57
C PHE A 114 5.47 13.60 -17.53
N VAL A 115 6.27 12.65 -18.00
CA VAL A 115 7.34 12.95 -18.95
C VAL A 115 6.77 13.53 -20.27
N TYR A 116 5.68 12.95 -20.77
CA TYR A 116 5.03 13.44 -21.97
C TYR A 116 4.49 14.87 -21.80
N ILE A 117 3.79 15.15 -20.69
CA ILE A 117 3.27 16.49 -20.37
C ILE A 117 4.41 17.49 -20.19
N TYR A 118 5.49 17.08 -19.50
CA TYR A 118 6.67 17.92 -19.35
C TYR A 118 7.30 18.28 -20.69
N SER A 119 7.51 17.28 -21.58
CA SER A 119 8.04 17.53 -22.92
C SER A 119 7.12 18.41 -23.77
N PHE A 120 5.80 18.26 -23.60
CA PHE A 120 4.82 19.11 -24.28
C PHE A 120 4.88 20.56 -23.79
N SER A 121 5.06 20.79 -22.48
CA SER A 121 5.25 22.13 -21.93
C SER A 121 6.52 22.81 -22.44
N GLU A 122 7.62 22.07 -22.60
CA GLU A 122 8.84 22.55 -23.22
C GLU A 122 8.61 23.04 -24.67
N ASN A 123 7.84 22.27 -25.45
CA ASN A 123 7.50 22.67 -26.83
C ASN A 123 6.65 23.95 -26.86
N ILE A 124 5.73 24.14 -25.92
CA ILE A 124 4.96 25.40 -25.80
C ILE A 124 5.88 26.58 -25.47
N ILE A 125 6.77 26.40 -24.51
CA ILE A 125 7.73 27.44 -24.11
C ILE A 125 8.56 27.88 -25.30
N GLU A 126 9.05 26.93 -26.08
CA GLU A 126 9.87 27.21 -27.25
C GLU A 126 9.06 27.87 -28.39
N SER A 127 7.89 27.34 -28.72
CA SER A 127 7.02 27.82 -29.80
C SER A 127 6.49 29.23 -29.56
N GLN A 128 6.26 29.61 -28.30
CA GLN A 128 5.76 30.93 -27.91
C GLN A 128 6.89 31.92 -27.52
N HIS A 129 8.14 31.54 -27.71
CA HIS A 129 9.32 32.35 -27.36
C HIS A 129 9.37 32.80 -25.89
N TYR A 130 8.83 31.93 -24.98
CA TYR A 130 8.88 32.17 -23.53
C TYR A 130 10.21 31.76 -22.86
N ARG A 131 11.10 31.11 -23.62
CA ARG A 131 12.41 30.68 -23.09
C ARG A 131 13.20 31.87 -22.60
N ASP A 132 13.87 31.68 -21.46
CA ASP A 132 14.63 32.73 -20.76
C ASP A 132 13.78 33.93 -20.28
N THR A 133 12.44 33.79 -20.30
CA THR A 133 11.54 34.79 -19.72
C THR A 133 11.01 34.32 -18.35
N ILE A 134 10.36 35.24 -17.60
CA ILE A 134 9.69 34.91 -16.34
C ILE A 134 8.54 33.90 -16.55
N MET A 135 8.01 33.77 -17.76
CA MET A 135 6.92 32.86 -18.08
C MET A 135 7.36 31.38 -18.12
N GLU A 136 8.61 31.10 -18.46
CA GLU A 136 9.15 29.75 -18.49
C GLU A 136 8.99 29.01 -17.12
N PRO A 137 9.57 29.50 -16.02
CA PRO A 137 9.43 28.84 -14.73
C PRO A 137 7.96 28.81 -14.23
N VAL A 138 7.14 29.79 -14.59
CA VAL A 138 5.71 29.82 -14.24
C VAL A 138 4.96 28.69 -14.93
N ILE A 139 5.16 28.49 -16.24
CA ILE A 139 4.52 27.41 -17.00
C ILE A 139 4.95 26.04 -16.47
N VAL A 140 6.26 25.85 -16.26
CA VAL A 140 6.80 24.58 -15.72
C VAL A 140 6.24 24.29 -14.33
N ALA A 141 6.19 25.28 -13.45
CA ALA A 141 5.67 25.12 -12.09
C ALA A 141 4.17 24.82 -12.08
N LEU A 142 3.36 25.48 -12.91
CA LEU A 142 1.92 25.23 -13.01
C LEU A 142 1.64 23.84 -13.60
N VAL A 143 2.21 23.51 -14.74
CA VAL A 143 1.98 22.24 -15.41
C VAL A 143 2.51 21.08 -14.55
N GLY A 144 3.77 21.16 -14.09
CA GLY A 144 4.38 20.13 -13.27
C GLY A 144 3.71 20.00 -11.90
N GLY A 145 3.37 21.11 -11.25
CA GLY A 145 2.71 21.12 -9.94
C GLY A 145 1.31 20.56 -10.00
N ILE A 146 0.45 21.02 -10.91
CA ILE A 146 -0.92 20.54 -11.06
C ILE A 146 -0.94 19.05 -11.42
N TYR A 147 -0.15 18.66 -12.42
CA TYR A 147 -0.07 17.26 -12.78
C TYR A 147 0.51 16.41 -11.65
N GLY A 148 1.55 16.88 -10.97
CA GLY A 148 2.16 16.19 -9.84
C GLY A 148 1.15 15.90 -8.73
N VAL A 149 0.33 16.89 -8.35
CA VAL A 149 -0.74 16.71 -7.36
C VAL A 149 -1.77 15.69 -7.85
N ILE A 150 -2.23 15.78 -9.09
CA ILE A 150 -3.23 14.86 -9.62
C ILE A 150 -2.67 13.43 -9.70
N ALA A 151 -1.51 13.25 -10.33
CA ALA A 151 -0.96 11.94 -10.64
C ALA A 151 -0.35 11.21 -9.45
N PHE A 152 0.30 11.94 -8.54
CA PHE A 152 1.05 11.33 -7.44
C PHE A 152 0.38 11.46 -6.06
N ILE A 153 -0.70 12.25 -5.96
CA ILE A 153 -1.47 12.39 -4.71
C ILE A 153 -2.91 11.93 -4.92
N LEU A 154 -3.67 12.59 -5.79
CA LEU A 154 -5.12 12.34 -5.90
C LEU A 154 -5.45 10.96 -6.49
N ILE A 155 -4.84 10.58 -7.62
CA ILE A 155 -5.10 9.29 -8.26
C ILE A 155 -4.69 8.12 -7.34
N PRO A 156 -3.46 8.08 -6.76
CA PRO A 156 -3.10 7.05 -5.79
C PRO A 156 -4.00 7.03 -4.56
N TYR A 157 -4.41 8.19 -4.04
CA TYR A 157 -5.34 8.29 -2.91
C TYR A 157 -6.64 7.52 -3.17
N PHE A 158 -7.35 7.83 -4.25
CA PHE A 158 -8.61 7.16 -4.58
C PHE A 158 -8.41 5.68 -4.89
N PHE A 159 -7.33 5.36 -5.59
CA PHE A 159 -7.05 3.99 -6.00
C PHE A 159 -6.68 3.11 -4.80
N GLN A 160 -5.79 3.57 -3.91
CA GLN A 160 -5.41 2.83 -2.70
C GLN A 160 -6.59 2.58 -1.78
N ARG A 161 -7.44 3.57 -1.53
CA ARG A 161 -8.65 3.38 -0.69
C ARG A 161 -9.55 2.28 -1.24
N ARG A 162 -9.69 2.20 -2.56
CA ARG A 162 -10.46 1.11 -3.19
C ARG A 162 -9.79 -0.27 -3.01
N LEU A 163 -8.47 -0.32 -3.09
CA LEU A 163 -7.71 -1.55 -2.84
C LEU A 163 -7.82 -1.99 -1.37
N GLU A 164 -7.83 -1.04 -0.43
CA GLU A 164 -8.06 -1.32 0.99
C GLU A 164 -9.44 -1.98 1.21
N TYR A 165 -10.52 -1.42 0.64
CA TYR A 165 -11.84 -2.04 0.74
C TYR A 165 -11.89 -3.44 0.12
N GLN A 166 -11.14 -3.70 -0.94
CA GLN A 166 -11.04 -5.04 -1.52
C GLN A 166 -10.30 -6.01 -0.60
N ALA A 167 -9.23 -5.56 0.07
CA ALA A 167 -8.50 -6.35 1.04
C ALA A 167 -9.34 -6.62 2.29
N ASP A 168 -10.09 -5.62 2.78
CA ASP A 168 -11.07 -5.78 3.87
C ASP A 168 -12.13 -6.83 3.51
N ALA A 169 -12.73 -6.71 2.32
CA ALA A 169 -13.73 -7.68 1.85
C ALA A 169 -13.15 -9.09 1.69
N PHE A 170 -11.88 -9.22 1.32
CA PHE A 170 -11.20 -10.50 1.29
C PHE A 170 -11.05 -11.09 2.70
N ALA A 171 -10.61 -10.30 3.67
CA ALA A 171 -10.50 -10.72 5.06
C ALA A 171 -11.86 -11.14 5.66
N VAL A 172 -12.90 -10.31 5.43
CA VAL A 172 -14.28 -10.61 5.88
C VAL A 172 -14.78 -11.97 5.38
N ARG A 173 -14.54 -12.29 4.11
CA ARG A 173 -14.92 -13.61 3.55
C ARG A 173 -14.18 -14.78 4.19
N LYS A 174 -13.06 -14.54 4.88
CA LYS A 174 -12.24 -15.58 5.52
C LYS A 174 -12.52 -15.73 7.00
N VAL A 175 -12.74 -14.63 7.71
CA VAL A 175 -12.92 -14.67 9.17
C VAL A 175 -14.34 -14.25 9.62
N GLY A 176 -15.17 -13.76 8.73
CA GLY A 176 -16.48 -13.20 9.05
C GLY A 176 -16.44 -11.71 9.41
N ALA A 177 -17.57 -11.02 9.21
CA ALA A 177 -17.65 -9.58 9.40
C ALA A 177 -17.40 -9.15 10.85
N GLU A 178 -18.04 -9.81 11.79
CA GLU A 178 -17.94 -9.49 13.23
C GLU A 178 -16.50 -9.64 13.74
N GLN A 179 -15.85 -10.75 13.43
CA GLN A 179 -14.46 -10.98 13.83
C GLN A 179 -13.52 -9.97 13.16
N TYR A 180 -13.76 -9.62 11.88
CA TYR A 180 -12.93 -8.64 11.21
C TYR A 180 -13.12 -7.23 11.78
N VAL A 181 -14.33 -6.87 12.17
CA VAL A 181 -14.60 -5.58 12.86
C VAL A 181 -13.85 -5.53 14.19
N GLN A 182 -13.90 -6.58 15.01
CA GLN A 182 -13.09 -6.67 16.24
C GLN A 182 -11.60 -6.50 15.97
N THR A 183 -11.11 -7.10 14.88
CA THR A 183 -9.70 -6.90 14.42
C THR A 183 -9.40 -5.43 14.14
N LEU A 184 -10.28 -4.71 13.43
CA LEU A 184 -10.09 -3.30 13.10
C LEU A 184 -10.14 -2.41 14.34
N GLU A 185 -11.07 -2.67 15.27
CA GLU A 185 -11.20 -1.94 16.52
C GLU A 185 -9.97 -2.14 17.40
N LYS A 186 -9.49 -3.39 17.51
CA LYS A 186 -8.26 -3.70 18.27
C LYS A 186 -7.02 -3.05 17.65
N LEU A 187 -6.91 -3.06 16.32
CA LEU A 187 -5.83 -2.38 15.62
C LEU A 187 -5.87 -0.86 15.86
N ASN A 188 -7.07 -0.27 15.87
CA ASN A 188 -7.25 1.16 16.18
C ASN A 188 -6.85 1.49 17.62
N GLU A 189 -7.20 0.63 18.60
CA GLU A 189 -6.75 0.76 19.99
C GLU A 189 -5.21 0.74 20.09
N ILE A 190 -4.57 -0.26 19.46
CA ILE A 190 -3.10 -0.41 19.48
C ILE A 190 -2.42 0.82 18.85
N THR A 191 -3.00 1.37 17.79
CA THR A 191 -2.46 2.55 17.08
C THR A 191 -2.92 3.88 17.67
N GLU A 192 -3.38 3.91 18.92
CA GLU A 192 -3.79 5.12 19.64
C GLU A 192 -4.84 5.95 18.86
N ASN A 193 -5.85 5.28 18.30
CA ASN A 193 -6.95 5.86 17.55
C ASN A 193 -6.56 6.60 16.24
N LYS A 194 -5.38 6.35 15.71
CA LYS A 194 -4.93 6.94 14.43
C LYS A 194 -5.82 6.57 13.23
N MET A 195 -6.54 5.44 13.31
CA MET A 195 -7.43 4.99 12.24
C MET A 195 -8.78 5.73 12.19
N MET A 196 -9.17 6.45 13.24
CA MET A 196 -10.47 7.15 13.33
C MET A 196 -10.71 8.08 12.14
N LYS A 197 -9.74 8.91 11.78
CA LYS A 197 -9.85 9.88 10.68
C LYS A 197 -9.46 9.30 9.32
N GLY A 198 -8.81 8.13 9.33
CA GLY A 198 -8.14 7.60 8.15
C GLY A 198 -6.89 8.41 7.78
N SER A 199 -6.29 8.03 6.66
CA SER A 199 -5.10 8.70 6.12
C SER A 199 -5.21 8.87 4.61
N VAL A 200 -4.17 9.38 3.97
CA VAL A 200 -4.10 9.45 2.50
C VAL A 200 -4.22 8.06 1.87
N THR A 201 -3.68 7.04 2.50
CA THR A 201 -3.62 5.68 1.97
C THR A 201 -4.72 4.75 2.51
N HIS A 202 -5.24 5.02 3.70
CA HIS A 202 -6.22 4.15 4.36
C HIS A 202 -7.54 4.89 4.63
N PRO A 203 -8.71 4.26 4.34
CA PRO A 203 -10.02 4.78 4.74
C PRO A 203 -10.13 4.90 6.25
N SER A 204 -11.11 5.70 6.72
CA SER A 204 -11.40 5.80 8.16
C SER A 204 -11.88 4.47 8.73
N LEU A 205 -11.69 4.27 10.03
CA LEU A 205 -12.20 3.08 10.73
C LEU A 205 -13.70 2.89 10.46
N LYS A 206 -14.48 3.96 10.56
CA LYS A 206 -15.94 3.95 10.30
C LYS A 206 -16.27 3.44 8.90
N ASP A 207 -15.54 3.89 7.88
CA ASP A 207 -15.77 3.48 6.49
C ASP A 207 -15.38 2.01 6.28
N ARG A 208 -14.29 1.55 6.90
CA ARG A 208 -13.85 0.15 6.84
C ARG A 208 -14.85 -0.79 7.53
N ILE A 209 -15.36 -0.42 8.71
CA ILE A 209 -16.41 -1.18 9.41
C ILE A 209 -17.68 -1.26 8.56
N LYS A 210 -18.12 -0.13 7.98
CA LYS A 210 -19.26 -0.12 7.07
C LYS A 210 -19.05 -1.05 5.86
N ASN A 211 -17.86 -1.02 5.26
CA ASN A 211 -17.50 -1.93 4.17
C ASN A 211 -17.52 -3.39 4.60
N ALA A 212 -17.05 -3.71 5.80
CA ALA A 212 -17.03 -5.07 6.34
C ALA A 212 -18.44 -5.66 6.44
N TYR A 213 -19.41 -4.92 6.99
CA TYR A 213 -20.81 -5.37 7.09
C TYR A 213 -21.54 -5.40 5.74
N ASN A 214 -21.13 -4.61 4.76
CA ASN A 214 -21.70 -4.63 3.41
C ASN A 214 -21.10 -5.72 2.51
N THR A 215 -20.06 -6.38 2.95
CA THR A 215 -19.41 -7.46 2.19
C THR A 215 -20.22 -8.75 2.31
N ARG A 216 -20.69 -9.25 1.17
CA ARG A 216 -21.40 -10.54 1.04
C ARG A 216 -20.44 -11.62 0.57
#